data_7085b2bde8fcde87bee9de4b23fc83d4
#
_entry.id   7085b2bde8fcde87bee9de4b23fc83d4
#
_cell.length_a   1.000
_cell.length_b   1.000
_cell.length_c   1.000
_cell.angle_alpha   90.00
_cell.angle_beta   90.00
_cell.angle_gamma   90.00
#
_symmetry.space_group_name_H-M   'P 1'
#
loop_
_entity.id
_entity.type
_entity.pdbx_description
1 polymer ?
#
loop_
_entity_poly.entity_id
_entity_poly.type
_entity_poly.pdbx_seq_one_letter_code
_entity_poly.pdbx_strand_id
1 'polypeptide(L)'
;MIIIPCTDRKRQVPGPKLLARNLPQGSIDNVAQNWAKIINSSSHSFNANQIYCGRPFAEALKAANACQAKLVVVSAGLGLVDMHSKIPTYGLTVAERHSDSVSNLVTIDSWGPSMWWASLKKTNVGTFDFSDYFEKNNPSLILVHLTRQYARMVYDELACLSSDKVSKIRLFGLGLEEFIPQSLVECLMPYDHRMNGPDSSNRGTITDFGARSIWHFVQLLKNKELETGSLSQHKKLAEGALSDWKMPVKPNRQRLTDEQVIDFITRNWSAVSGGSQKMLKLLRSSGNACEQARFKNLFHEAKKKSQVQLGLPL
;
A
#
# COMPACT_ATOMS: atom_id res chain seq x y z
N MET A 1 -3.12 -16.70 8.21
CA MET A 1 -2.83 -16.15 6.86
C MET A 1 -2.77 -14.64 6.93
N ILE A 2 -1.85 -13.98 6.19
CA ILE A 2 -1.77 -12.51 6.08
C ILE A 2 -2.00 -12.12 4.63
N ILE A 3 -2.87 -11.14 4.39
CA ILE A 3 -3.25 -10.64 3.06
C ILE A 3 -2.96 -9.14 2.97
N ILE A 4 -2.20 -8.74 1.94
CA ILE A 4 -1.82 -7.34 1.71
C ILE A 4 -1.99 -6.96 0.24
N PRO A 5 -2.13 -5.67 -0.11
CA PRO A 5 -2.12 -5.25 -1.50
C PRO A 5 -0.72 -5.37 -2.10
N CYS A 6 -0.64 -5.52 -3.41
CA CYS A 6 0.65 -5.44 -4.09
C CYS A 6 1.25 -4.03 -3.96
N THR A 7 2.57 -3.98 -3.99
CA THR A 7 3.32 -2.73 -3.91
C THR A 7 3.67 -2.21 -5.30
N ASP A 8 3.68 -0.89 -5.46
CA ASP A 8 4.18 -0.26 -6.67
C ASP A 8 5.68 -0.54 -6.84
N ARG A 9 6.45 -0.43 -5.76
CA ARG A 9 7.87 -0.76 -5.75
C ARG A 9 8.11 -2.24 -5.96
N LYS A 10 8.89 -2.56 -7.00
CA LYS A 10 9.40 -3.90 -7.29
C LYS A 10 10.92 -3.86 -7.39
N ARG A 11 11.59 -4.95 -7.04
CA ARG A 11 13.06 -5.05 -7.09
C ARG A 11 13.59 -5.11 -8.52
N GLN A 12 12.76 -5.60 -9.44
CA GLN A 12 13.09 -5.71 -10.85
C GLN A 12 12.26 -4.70 -11.65
N VAL A 13 12.86 -4.09 -12.66
CA VAL A 13 12.17 -3.16 -13.55
C VAL A 13 11.37 -3.97 -14.57
N PRO A 14 10.06 -3.73 -14.72
CA PRO A 14 9.26 -4.40 -15.74
C PRO A 14 9.72 -4.02 -17.16
N GLY A 15 9.74 -5.01 -18.04
CA GLY A 15 9.89 -4.73 -19.47
C GLY A 15 8.71 -3.90 -20.02
N PRO A 16 8.91 -3.14 -21.11
CA PRO A 16 7.87 -2.25 -21.64
C PRO A 16 6.52 -2.93 -21.91
N LYS A 17 6.51 -4.17 -22.38
CA LYS A 17 5.30 -4.96 -22.63
C LYS A 17 4.51 -5.28 -21.36
N LEU A 18 5.16 -5.30 -20.21
CA LEU A 18 4.58 -5.61 -18.89
C LEU A 18 4.20 -4.35 -18.11
N LEU A 19 4.12 -3.20 -18.76
CA LEU A 19 3.63 -1.94 -18.20
C LEU A 19 2.23 -1.65 -18.74
N ALA A 20 1.26 -1.47 -17.84
CA ALA A 20 -0.14 -1.22 -18.22
C ALA A 20 -0.28 0.02 -19.11
N ARG A 21 0.51 1.08 -18.89
CA ARG A 21 0.50 2.30 -19.70
C ARG A 21 0.74 2.09 -21.19
N ASN A 22 1.27 0.95 -21.58
CA ASN A 22 1.55 0.60 -22.99
C ASN A 22 0.46 -0.30 -23.59
N LEU A 23 -0.59 -0.63 -22.85
CA LEU A 23 -1.75 -1.32 -23.37
C LEU A 23 -2.65 -0.39 -24.18
N PRO A 24 -3.33 -0.90 -25.23
CA PRO A 24 -4.36 -0.13 -25.91
C PRO A 24 -5.54 0.16 -24.98
N GLN A 25 -6.11 1.35 -25.10
CA GLN A 25 -7.38 1.70 -24.45
C GLN A 25 -8.53 0.89 -25.05
N GLY A 26 -9.57 0.68 -24.24
CA GLY A 26 -10.76 -0.06 -24.68
C GLY A 26 -11.76 -0.35 -23.57
N SER A 27 -12.71 -1.24 -23.85
CA SER A 27 -13.59 -1.74 -22.80
C SER A 27 -12.80 -2.49 -21.72
N ILE A 28 -13.32 -2.55 -20.53
CA ILE A 28 -12.64 -3.17 -19.39
C ILE A 28 -12.30 -4.65 -19.65
N ASP A 29 -13.20 -5.38 -20.29
CA ASP A 29 -12.96 -6.78 -20.66
C ASP A 29 -11.86 -6.92 -21.74
N ASN A 30 -11.80 -6.02 -22.72
CA ASN A 30 -10.74 -6.00 -23.73
C ASN A 30 -9.37 -5.72 -23.11
N VAL A 31 -9.30 -4.75 -22.20
CA VAL A 31 -8.06 -4.43 -21.47
C VAL A 31 -7.61 -5.63 -20.62
N ALA A 32 -8.56 -6.29 -19.93
CA ALA A 32 -8.27 -7.47 -19.11
C ALA A 32 -7.76 -8.65 -19.96
N GLN A 33 -8.39 -8.90 -21.11
CA GLN A 33 -7.95 -9.95 -22.04
C GLN A 33 -6.57 -9.68 -22.63
N ASN A 34 -6.30 -8.42 -23.03
CA ASN A 34 -4.98 -8.03 -23.55
C ASN A 34 -3.90 -8.18 -22.47
N TRP A 35 -4.21 -7.78 -21.24
CA TRP A 35 -3.32 -7.99 -20.10
C TRP A 35 -3.04 -9.47 -19.85
N ALA A 36 -4.08 -10.30 -19.82
CA ALA A 36 -3.94 -11.74 -19.61
C ALA A 36 -3.08 -12.40 -20.70
N LYS A 37 -3.25 -12.03 -21.98
CA LYS A 37 -2.41 -12.53 -23.08
C LYS A 37 -0.94 -12.22 -22.86
N ILE A 38 -0.63 -10.99 -22.44
CA ILE A 38 0.75 -10.56 -22.18
C ILE A 38 1.36 -11.31 -21.01
N ILE A 39 0.64 -11.41 -19.88
CA ILE A 39 1.11 -12.15 -18.71
C ILE A 39 1.37 -13.62 -19.03
N ASN A 40 0.41 -14.29 -19.69
CA ASN A 40 0.53 -15.71 -20.03
C ASN A 40 1.65 -16.01 -21.03
N SER A 41 2.04 -15.03 -21.86
CA SER A 41 3.16 -15.15 -22.80
C SER A 41 4.51 -14.72 -22.19
N SER A 42 4.52 -14.21 -20.97
CA SER A 42 5.74 -13.73 -20.31
C SER A 42 6.45 -14.82 -19.50
N SER A 43 7.76 -14.68 -19.31
CA SER A 43 8.52 -15.57 -18.42
C SER A 43 8.21 -15.27 -16.96
N HIS A 44 7.91 -16.30 -16.18
CA HIS A 44 7.68 -16.24 -14.73
C HIS A 44 8.96 -16.71 -14.01
N SER A 45 9.95 -15.84 -13.91
CA SER A 45 11.31 -16.23 -13.52
C SER A 45 11.60 -16.08 -12.02
N PHE A 46 10.84 -15.25 -11.32
CA PHE A 46 11.13 -14.90 -9.91
C PHE A 46 9.96 -15.26 -9.00
N ASN A 47 10.26 -15.70 -7.80
CA ASN A 47 9.25 -15.83 -6.76
C ASN A 47 8.72 -14.45 -6.36
N ALA A 48 7.46 -14.36 -5.97
CA ALA A 48 6.81 -13.10 -5.60
C ALA A 48 7.55 -12.35 -4.48
N ASN A 49 8.12 -13.06 -3.49
CA ASN A 49 8.93 -12.46 -2.43
C ASN A 49 10.26 -11.83 -2.93
N GLN A 50 10.73 -12.19 -4.11
CA GLN A 50 11.90 -11.59 -4.76
C GLN A 50 11.53 -10.35 -5.60
N ILE A 51 10.26 -10.19 -5.94
CA ILE A 51 9.75 -9.08 -6.75
C ILE A 51 9.21 -7.96 -5.88
N TYR A 52 8.25 -8.27 -4.99
CA TYR A 52 7.65 -7.24 -4.15
C TYR A 52 8.64 -6.70 -3.12
N CYS A 53 8.58 -5.40 -2.88
CA CYS A 53 9.44 -4.72 -1.91
C CYS A 53 8.77 -3.46 -1.36
N GLY A 54 9.50 -2.74 -0.51
CA GLY A 54 9.01 -1.57 0.17
C GLY A 54 8.58 -1.89 1.61
N ARG A 55 8.38 -0.82 2.40
CA ARG A 55 8.13 -0.98 3.83
C ARG A 55 6.85 -1.76 4.15
N PRO A 56 5.69 -1.51 3.49
CA PRO A 56 4.48 -2.29 3.76
C PRO A 56 4.70 -3.79 3.57
N PHE A 57 5.39 -4.17 2.50
CA PHE A 57 5.72 -5.57 2.23
C PHE A 57 6.69 -6.15 3.27
N ALA A 58 7.72 -5.40 3.65
CA ALA A 58 8.70 -5.85 4.65
C ALA A 58 8.06 -6.07 6.03
N GLU A 59 7.17 -5.19 6.49
CA GLU A 59 6.44 -5.34 7.75
C GLU A 59 5.50 -6.55 7.72
N ALA A 60 4.78 -6.75 6.62
CA ALA A 60 3.91 -7.92 6.47
C ALA A 60 4.69 -9.23 6.39
N LEU A 61 5.82 -9.26 5.70
CA LEU A 61 6.69 -10.44 5.62
C LEU A 61 7.28 -10.77 7.01
N LYS A 62 7.68 -9.75 7.76
CA LYS A 62 8.15 -9.89 9.14
C LYS A 62 7.06 -10.48 10.04
N ALA A 63 5.81 -10.01 9.90
CA ALA A 63 4.67 -10.56 10.63
C ALA A 63 4.40 -12.02 10.25
N ALA A 64 4.39 -12.32 8.95
CA ALA A 64 4.16 -13.67 8.45
C ALA A 64 5.22 -14.68 8.95
N ASN A 65 6.49 -14.28 8.91
CA ASN A 65 7.58 -15.13 9.42
C ASN A 65 7.48 -15.37 10.93
N ALA A 66 7.08 -14.34 11.70
CA ALA A 66 7.00 -14.46 13.16
C ALA A 66 5.89 -15.40 13.65
N CYS A 67 4.79 -15.52 12.91
CA CYS A 67 3.69 -16.43 13.22
C CYS A 67 3.58 -17.62 12.24
N GLN A 68 4.59 -17.85 11.42
CA GLN A 68 4.64 -18.92 10.41
C GLN A 68 3.39 -18.93 9.50
N ALA A 69 2.86 -17.74 9.22
CA ALA A 69 1.65 -17.58 8.41
C ALA A 69 1.99 -17.48 6.92
N LYS A 70 1.08 -18.00 6.10
CA LYS A 70 1.12 -17.74 4.66
C LYS A 70 0.89 -16.25 4.37
N LEU A 71 1.78 -15.64 3.59
CA LEU A 71 1.63 -14.27 3.09
C LEU A 71 1.11 -14.30 1.66
N VAL A 72 0.01 -13.60 1.42
CA VAL A 72 -0.67 -13.50 0.13
C VAL A 72 -0.75 -12.04 -0.29
N VAL A 73 -0.43 -11.76 -1.53
CA VAL A 73 -0.57 -10.43 -2.13
C VAL A 73 -1.80 -10.39 -3.03
N VAL A 74 -2.70 -9.45 -2.76
CA VAL A 74 -3.76 -9.09 -3.69
C VAL A 74 -3.17 -8.22 -4.78
N SER A 75 -3.02 -8.76 -5.96
CA SER A 75 -2.45 -8.09 -7.11
C SER A 75 -3.54 -7.64 -8.09
N ALA A 76 -3.52 -6.37 -8.47
CA ALA A 76 -4.40 -5.85 -9.50
C ALA A 76 -4.14 -6.46 -10.88
N GLY A 77 -3.01 -7.11 -11.10
CA GLY A 77 -2.67 -7.72 -12.39
C GLY A 77 -2.60 -9.24 -12.39
N LEU A 78 -2.57 -9.90 -11.22
CA LEU A 78 -2.30 -11.34 -11.11
C LEU A 78 -3.25 -12.07 -10.12
N GLY A 79 -4.22 -11.37 -9.52
CA GLY A 79 -5.10 -11.97 -8.52
C GLY A 79 -4.43 -12.21 -7.16
N LEU A 80 -4.71 -13.34 -6.53
CA LEU A 80 -4.14 -13.76 -5.26
C LEU A 80 -2.79 -14.45 -5.49
N VAL A 81 -1.72 -13.79 -5.07
CA VAL A 81 -0.34 -14.24 -5.30
C VAL A 81 0.28 -14.74 -4.01
N ASP A 82 0.65 -16.00 -3.99
CA ASP A 82 1.46 -16.60 -2.91
C ASP A 82 2.93 -16.17 -3.05
N MET A 83 3.64 -16.01 -1.93
CA MET A 83 5.03 -15.55 -1.90
C MET A 83 6.01 -16.45 -2.65
N HIS A 84 5.69 -17.72 -2.77
CA HIS A 84 6.52 -18.71 -3.48
C HIS A 84 6.09 -18.94 -4.93
N SER A 85 5.00 -18.32 -5.37
CA SER A 85 4.56 -18.36 -6.76
C SER A 85 5.56 -17.62 -7.65
N LYS A 86 5.92 -18.25 -8.77
CA LYS A 86 6.71 -17.60 -9.82
C LYS A 86 5.82 -16.66 -10.62
N ILE A 87 6.22 -15.40 -10.70
CA ILE A 87 5.48 -14.33 -11.40
C ILE A 87 6.42 -13.50 -12.28
N PRO A 88 5.91 -12.85 -13.31
CA PRO A 88 6.67 -11.85 -14.05
C PRO A 88 6.79 -10.56 -13.23
N THR A 89 7.77 -9.74 -13.54
CA THR A 89 7.80 -8.35 -13.08
C THR A 89 6.89 -7.52 -13.97
N TYR A 90 5.96 -6.76 -13.39
CA TYR A 90 4.92 -6.03 -14.11
C TYR A 90 4.63 -4.68 -13.45
N GLY A 91 4.03 -3.75 -14.20
CA GLY A 91 3.49 -2.49 -13.73
C GLY A 91 2.01 -2.39 -14.11
N LEU A 92 1.12 -2.66 -13.15
CA LEU A 92 -0.32 -2.45 -13.25
C LEU A 92 -0.90 -2.23 -11.86
N THR A 93 -1.78 -1.25 -11.73
CA THR A 93 -2.44 -0.90 -10.47
C THR A 93 -3.85 -0.36 -10.70
N VAL A 94 -4.68 -0.41 -9.67
CA VAL A 94 -5.97 0.30 -9.60
C VAL A 94 -5.87 1.64 -8.86
N ALA A 95 -4.66 2.03 -8.42
CA ALA A 95 -4.44 3.31 -7.76
C ALA A 95 -4.61 4.45 -8.75
N GLU A 96 -5.44 5.43 -8.40
CA GLU A 96 -5.64 6.64 -9.19
C GLU A 96 -4.35 7.45 -9.33
N ARG A 97 -4.25 8.24 -10.39
CA ARG A 97 -3.10 9.13 -10.69
C ARG A 97 -1.76 8.42 -10.87
N HIS A 98 -1.76 7.11 -11.06
CA HIS A 98 -0.56 6.36 -11.41
C HIS A 98 -0.49 6.15 -12.92
N SER A 99 0.71 6.20 -13.52
CA SER A 99 0.89 6.02 -14.97
C SER A 99 0.42 4.64 -15.46
N ASP A 100 0.56 3.60 -14.64
CA ASP A 100 0.11 2.24 -14.94
C ASP A 100 -1.26 1.91 -14.32
N SER A 101 -2.09 2.94 -14.07
CA SER A 101 -3.44 2.71 -13.57
C SER A 101 -4.36 2.20 -14.68
N VAL A 102 -5.17 1.20 -14.34
CA VAL A 102 -6.24 0.69 -15.21
C VAL A 102 -7.21 1.81 -15.59
N SER A 103 -7.45 2.80 -14.71
CA SER A 103 -8.32 3.94 -14.99
C SER A 103 -7.93 4.75 -16.24
N ASN A 104 -6.66 4.72 -16.62
CA ASN A 104 -6.17 5.43 -17.80
C ASN A 104 -6.44 4.67 -19.11
N LEU A 105 -6.85 3.41 -19.02
CA LEU A 105 -7.01 2.50 -20.16
C LEU A 105 -8.47 2.24 -20.50
N VAL A 106 -9.36 2.35 -19.51
CA VAL A 106 -10.77 2.00 -19.66
C VAL A 106 -11.54 3.19 -20.18
N THR A 107 -12.31 2.98 -21.26
CA THR A 107 -13.05 4.03 -22.01
C THR A 107 -14.53 4.09 -21.61
N ILE A 108 -14.87 3.86 -20.37
CA ILE A 108 -16.24 3.97 -19.85
C ILE A 108 -16.32 5.05 -18.75
N ASP A 109 -17.43 5.79 -18.72
CA ASP A 109 -17.61 6.93 -17.80
C ASP A 109 -17.69 6.53 -16.32
N SER A 110 -18.09 5.30 -16.03
CA SER A 110 -18.26 4.80 -14.65
C SER A 110 -17.54 3.48 -14.42
N TRP A 111 -16.21 3.47 -14.49
CA TRP A 111 -15.45 2.30 -14.10
C TRP A 111 -15.22 2.25 -12.59
N GLY A 112 -15.01 1.03 -12.05
CA GLY A 112 -14.63 0.82 -10.66
C GLY A 112 -13.62 -0.32 -10.50
N PRO A 113 -12.81 -0.30 -9.43
CA PRO A 113 -11.84 -1.37 -9.18
C PRO A 113 -12.45 -2.77 -9.09
N SER A 114 -13.67 -2.92 -8.57
CA SER A 114 -14.39 -4.21 -8.51
C SER A 114 -14.74 -4.74 -9.92
N MET A 115 -15.09 -3.85 -10.85
CA MET A 115 -15.35 -4.24 -12.25
C MET A 115 -14.09 -4.79 -12.91
N TRP A 116 -12.94 -4.18 -12.63
CA TRP A 116 -11.65 -4.69 -13.10
C TRP A 116 -11.34 -6.08 -12.55
N TRP A 117 -11.54 -6.28 -11.25
CA TRP A 117 -11.35 -7.60 -10.62
C TRP A 117 -12.24 -8.66 -11.25
N ALA A 118 -13.53 -8.34 -11.44
CA ALA A 118 -14.48 -9.24 -12.09
C ALA A 118 -14.10 -9.56 -13.54
N SER A 119 -13.57 -8.59 -14.29
CA SER A 119 -13.12 -8.82 -15.68
C SER A 119 -11.86 -9.67 -15.73
N LEU A 120 -10.89 -9.46 -14.81
CA LEU A 120 -9.72 -10.32 -14.70
C LEU A 120 -10.09 -11.75 -14.26
N LYS A 121 -11.06 -11.91 -13.37
CA LYS A 121 -11.55 -13.22 -12.92
C LYS A 121 -12.07 -14.07 -14.07
N LYS A 122 -12.58 -13.46 -15.14
CA LYS A 122 -13.02 -14.17 -16.37
C LYS A 122 -11.84 -14.65 -17.24
N THR A 123 -10.62 -14.23 -16.92
CA THR A 123 -9.40 -14.64 -17.62
C THR A 123 -8.67 -15.73 -16.85
N ASN A 124 -7.65 -16.35 -17.45
CA ASN A 124 -6.82 -17.39 -16.81
C ASN A 124 -5.47 -16.84 -16.34
N VAL A 125 -5.42 -15.59 -15.94
CA VAL A 125 -4.15 -14.95 -15.54
C VAL A 125 -3.71 -15.28 -14.13
N GLY A 126 -4.59 -15.81 -13.29
CA GLY A 126 -4.26 -16.14 -11.89
C GLY A 126 -5.46 -16.65 -11.10
N THR A 127 -5.32 -16.69 -9.78
CA THR A 127 -6.38 -17.07 -8.83
C THR A 127 -7.08 -15.82 -8.32
N PHE A 128 -8.40 -15.75 -8.43
CA PHE A 128 -9.19 -14.58 -8.06
C PHE A 128 -10.28 -14.87 -7.03
N ASP A 129 -10.62 -16.13 -6.79
CA ASP A 129 -11.68 -16.52 -5.87
C ASP A 129 -11.15 -16.69 -4.45
N PHE A 130 -11.62 -15.82 -3.54
CA PHE A 130 -11.24 -15.89 -2.12
C PHE A 130 -11.86 -17.10 -1.42
N SER A 131 -13.08 -17.51 -1.80
CA SER A 131 -13.74 -18.66 -1.17
C SER A 131 -12.96 -19.92 -1.42
N ASP A 132 -12.66 -20.21 -2.68
CA ASP A 132 -11.87 -21.37 -3.09
C ASP A 132 -10.46 -21.33 -2.48
N TYR A 133 -9.85 -20.13 -2.46
CA TYR A 133 -8.52 -19.96 -1.90
C TYR A 133 -8.49 -20.25 -0.40
N PHE A 134 -9.50 -19.81 0.35
CA PHE A 134 -9.60 -20.09 1.79
C PHE A 134 -9.97 -21.55 2.08
N GLU A 135 -10.81 -22.17 1.28
CA GLU A 135 -11.10 -23.60 1.40
C GLU A 135 -9.85 -24.45 1.23
N LYS A 136 -9.10 -24.21 0.18
CA LYS A 136 -7.85 -24.92 -0.12
C LYS A 136 -6.80 -24.76 0.96
N ASN A 137 -6.71 -23.60 1.62
CA ASN A 137 -5.67 -23.28 2.59
C ASN A 137 -6.13 -23.40 4.05
N ASN A 138 -7.43 -23.49 4.31
CA ASN A 138 -8.08 -23.61 5.61
C ASN A 138 -7.43 -22.78 6.74
N PRO A 139 -7.33 -21.44 6.60
CA PRO A 139 -6.70 -20.59 7.60
C PRO A 139 -7.56 -20.53 8.88
N SER A 140 -6.93 -20.63 10.04
CA SER A 140 -7.58 -20.41 11.34
C SER A 140 -7.85 -18.92 11.62
N LEU A 141 -6.97 -18.05 11.13
CA LEU A 141 -7.06 -16.59 11.29
C LEU A 141 -6.57 -15.90 10.01
N ILE A 142 -7.27 -14.85 9.58
CA ILE A 142 -6.99 -14.11 8.35
C ILE A 142 -6.81 -12.64 8.69
N LEU A 143 -5.57 -12.14 8.63
CA LEU A 143 -5.23 -10.74 8.85
C LEU A 143 -5.14 -10.04 7.51
N VAL A 144 -6.00 -9.04 7.28
CA VAL A 144 -6.13 -8.37 5.98
C VAL A 144 -5.80 -6.89 6.12
N HIS A 145 -4.83 -6.42 5.34
CA HIS A 145 -4.62 -5.01 5.07
C HIS A 145 -4.81 -4.73 3.59
N LEU A 146 -5.69 -3.79 3.27
CA LEU A 146 -5.88 -3.29 1.91
C LEU A 146 -5.91 -1.76 1.95
N THR A 147 -5.33 -1.13 0.93
CA THR A 147 -5.53 0.30 0.70
C THR A 147 -6.93 0.54 0.13
N ARG A 148 -7.44 1.77 0.21
CA ARG A 148 -8.80 2.12 -0.23
C ARG A 148 -9.15 1.55 -1.62
N GLN A 149 -8.28 1.70 -2.61
CA GLN A 149 -8.57 1.24 -3.98
C GLN A 149 -8.53 -0.30 -4.10
N TYR A 150 -7.63 -0.96 -3.37
CA TYR A 150 -7.59 -2.42 -3.32
C TYR A 150 -8.75 -3.00 -2.51
N ALA A 151 -9.19 -2.27 -1.52
CA ALA A 151 -10.38 -2.60 -0.78
C ALA A 151 -11.63 -2.59 -1.69
N ARG A 152 -11.85 -1.47 -2.40
CA ARG A 152 -12.94 -1.38 -3.40
C ARG A 152 -12.84 -2.44 -4.50
N MET A 153 -11.65 -2.95 -4.77
CA MET A 153 -11.45 -3.97 -5.78
C MET A 153 -11.98 -5.34 -5.37
N VAL A 154 -11.88 -5.70 -4.08
CA VAL A 154 -12.13 -7.09 -3.63
C VAL A 154 -13.18 -7.22 -2.54
N TYR A 155 -13.77 -6.12 -2.04
CA TYR A 155 -14.71 -6.23 -0.91
C TYR A 155 -16.00 -6.97 -1.23
N ASP A 156 -16.48 -6.86 -2.47
CA ASP A 156 -17.67 -7.60 -2.88
C ASP A 156 -17.44 -9.12 -2.77
N GLU A 157 -16.25 -9.57 -3.16
CA GLU A 157 -15.83 -10.97 -3.02
C GLU A 157 -15.73 -11.39 -1.53
N LEU A 158 -15.13 -10.53 -0.70
CA LEU A 158 -14.99 -10.81 0.74
C LEU A 158 -16.35 -10.78 1.46
N ALA A 159 -17.27 -9.95 1.03
CA ALA A 159 -18.62 -9.88 1.58
C ALA A 159 -19.49 -11.09 1.23
N CYS A 160 -19.19 -11.76 0.13
CA CYS A 160 -19.88 -12.99 -0.30
C CYS A 160 -19.36 -14.25 0.41
N LEU A 161 -18.35 -14.15 1.26
CA LEU A 161 -17.85 -15.29 2.04
C LEU A 161 -18.87 -15.77 3.06
N SER A 162 -18.83 -17.07 3.37
CA SER A 162 -19.65 -17.64 4.46
C SER A 162 -19.32 -16.98 5.81
N SER A 163 -20.28 -16.97 6.72
CA SER A 163 -20.12 -16.39 8.06
C SER A 163 -18.95 -17.03 8.83
N ASP A 164 -18.70 -18.32 8.65
CA ASP A 164 -17.52 -19.01 9.22
C ASP A 164 -16.20 -18.39 8.71
N LYS A 165 -16.08 -18.15 7.41
CA LYS A 165 -14.90 -17.52 6.82
C LYS A 165 -14.74 -16.06 7.27
N VAL A 166 -15.84 -15.29 7.30
CA VAL A 166 -15.85 -13.90 7.76
C VAL A 166 -15.44 -13.80 9.24
N SER A 167 -15.87 -14.73 10.09
CA SER A 167 -15.52 -14.75 11.52
C SER A 167 -14.01 -14.83 11.77
N LYS A 168 -13.26 -15.39 10.84
CA LYS A 168 -11.78 -15.52 10.88
C LYS A 168 -11.05 -14.26 10.42
N ILE A 169 -11.74 -13.30 9.82
CA ILE A 169 -11.12 -12.08 9.25
C ILE A 169 -10.89 -11.03 10.34
N ARG A 170 -9.73 -10.35 10.25
CA ARG A 170 -9.37 -9.15 10.98
C ARG A 170 -8.86 -8.11 9.97
N LEU A 171 -9.56 -6.99 9.84
CA LEU A 171 -9.22 -5.93 8.88
C LEU A 171 -8.39 -4.84 9.54
N PHE A 172 -7.33 -4.41 8.86
CA PHE A 172 -6.39 -3.38 9.33
C PHE A 172 -6.29 -2.25 8.30
N GLY A 173 -6.64 -1.04 8.69
CA GLY A 173 -6.54 0.14 7.85
C GLY A 173 -7.21 1.34 8.49
N LEU A 174 -6.90 2.54 7.99
CA LEU A 174 -7.51 3.79 8.45
C LEU A 174 -8.63 4.21 7.50
N GLY A 175 -9.79 4.58 8.06
CA GLY A 175 -10.91 5.13 7.31
C GLY A 175 -11.44 4.15 6.25
N LEU A 176 -11.48 2.86 6.58
CA LEU A 176 -12.03 1.84 5.69
C LEU A 176 -13.54 1.72 5.82
N GLU A 177 -14.12 2.20 6.90
CA GLU A 177 -15.55 2.07 7.26
C GLU A 177 -16.48 2.55 6.15
N GLU A 178 -16.07 3.59 5.42
CA GLU A 178 -16.83 4.17 4.31
C GLU A 178 -16.75 3.36 3.00
N PHE A 179 -15.84 2.38 2.93
CA PHE A 179 -15.49 1.68 1.69
C PHE A 179 -15.68 0.18 1.74
N ILE A 180 -16.07 -0.35 2.90
CA ILE A 180 -16.30 -1.78 3.08
C ILE A 180 -17.79 -2.06 3.23
N PRO A 181 -18.26 -3.23 2.78
CA PRO A 181 -19.61 -3.69 3.06
C PRO A 181 -19.89 -3.74 4.56
N GLN A 182 -21.11 -3.45 4.95
CA GLN A 182 -21.52 -3.43 6.36
C GLN A 182 -21.20 -4.76 7.08
N SER A 183 -21.31 -5.89 6.39
CA SER A 183 -20.96 -7.21 6.92
C SER A 183 -19.48 -7.35 7.35
N LEU A 184 -18.60 -6.52 6.84
CA LEU A 184 -17.17 -6.53 7.15
C LEU A 184 -16.75 -5.43 8.14
N VAL A 185 -17.61 -4.46 8.44
CA VAL A 185 -17.30 -3.36 9.37
C VAL A 185 -16.92 -3.91 10.74
N GLU A 186 -17.62 -4.94 11.21
CA GLU A 186 -17.29 -5.58 12.48
C GLU A 186 -15.91 -6.21 12.52
N CYS A 187 -15.35 -6.61 11.36
CA CYS A 187 -14.02 -7.19 11.27
C CYS A 187 -12.90 -6.16 11.41
N LEU A 188 -13.20 -4.85 11.39
CA LEU A 188 -12.21 -3.79 11.57
C LEU A 188 -11.59 -3.85 12.96
N MET A 189 -10.26 -3.86 12.99
CA MET A 189 -9.49 -3.82 14.22
C MET A 189 -9.29 -2.38 14.69
N PRO A 190 -9.27 -2.13 16.00
CA PRO A 190 -9.28 -0.78 16.60
C PRO A 190 -7.90 -0.09 16.54
N TYR A 191 -7.29 -0.08 15.39
CA TYR A 191 -6.02 0.60 15.13
C TYR A 191 -6.26 1.99 14.54
N ASP A 192 -5.63 3.00 15.13
CA ASP A 192 -5.77 4.40 14.72
C ASP A 192 -4.41 5.13 14.68
N HIS A 193 -4.47 6.45 14.62
CA HIS A 193 -3.28 7.28 14.51
C HIS A 193 -2.33 7.20 15.71
N ARG A 194 -2.71 6.59 16.85
CA ARG A 194 -1.80 6.29 17.97
C ARG A 194 -0.60 5.46 17.51
N MET A 195 -0.77 4.62 16.47
CA MET A 195 0.35 3.92 15.80
C MET A 195 1.42 4.85 15.20
N ASN A 196 1.14 6.13 15.04
CA ASN A 196 2.08 7.17 14.60
C ASN A 196 2.47 8.13 15.73
N GLY A 197 1.93 7.91 16.92
CA GLY A 197 2.15 8.72 18.12
C GLY A 197 3.55 8.54 18.74
N PRO A 198 3.87 9.32 19.78
CA PRO A 198 5.18 9.29 20.42
C PRO A 198 5.54 7.94 21.05
N ASP A 199 4.56 7.16 21.47
CA ASP A 199 4.75 5.89 22.18
C ASP A 199 4.97 4.70 21.25
N SER A 200 4.67 4.87 19.94
CA SER A 200 4.91 3.82 18.95
C SER A 200 6.39 3.66 18.62
N SER A 201 6.91 2.46 18.78
CA SER A 201 8.25 2.08 18.32
C SER A 201 8.34 1.90 16.81
N ASN A 202 7.21 1.76 16.13
CA ASN A 202 7.12 1.48 14.68
C ASN A 202 6.31 2.55 13.94
N ARG A 203 6.69 3.84 14.09
CA ARG A 203 6.04 4.95 13.38
C ARG A 203 6.26 4.86 11.87
N GLY A 204 5.30 5.38 11.09
CA GLY A 204 5.39 5.34 9.64
C GLY A 204 4.43 6.27 8.94
N THR A 205 4.05 5.86 7.74
CA THR A 205 3.16 6.60 6.85
C THR A 205 1.78 5.95 6.77
N ILE A 206 0.83 6.62 6.13
CA ILE A 206 -0.51 6.04 5.87
C ILE A 206 -0.38 4.79 4.99
N THR A 207 0.55 4.79 4.05
CA THR A 207 0.74 3.69 3.08
C THR A 207 1.17 2.37 3.75
N ASP A 208 1.95 2.43 4.83
CA ASP A 208 2.43 1.25 5.55
C ASP A 208 1.65 0.97 6.85
N PHE A 209 0.64 1.78 7.15
CA PHE A 209 -0.10 1.73 8.40
C PHE A 209 -0.66 0.35 8.70
N GLY A 210 -1.44 -0.23 7.80
CA GLY A 210 -2.10 -1.51 8.06
C GLY A 210 -1.11 -2.66 8.21
N ALA A 211 -0.02 -2.68 7.44
CA ALA A 211 1.02 -3.71 7.58
C ALA A 211 1.75 -3.59 8.94
N ARG A 212 2.01 -2.36 9.43
CA ARG A 212 2.56 -2.11 10.78
C ARG A 212 1.59 -2.51 11.88
N SER A 213 0.29 -2.25 11.67
CA SER A 213 -0.76 -2.68 12.61
C SER A 213 -0.86 -4.20 12.68
N ILE A 214 -0.78 -4.89 11.54
CA ILE A 214 -0.68 -6.37 11.51
C ILE A 214 0.56 -6.84 12.28
N TRP A 215 1.71 -6.23 12.04
CA TRP A 215 2.94 -6.60 12.77
C TRP A 215 2.76 -6.41 14.28
N HIS A 216 2.24 -5.27 14.72
CA HIS A 216 1.95 -5.02 16.14
C HIS A 216 0.99 -6.06 16.71
N PHE A 217 -0.11 -6.35 15.99
CA PHE A 217 -1.09 -7.35 16.41
C PHE A 217 -0.48 -8.75 16.55
N VAL A 218 0.34 -9.18 15.59
CA VAL A 218 1.06 -10.47 15.65
C VAL A 218 1.98 -10.55 16.87
N GLN A 219 2.59 -9.43 17.27
CA GLN A 219 3.39 -9.38 18.49
C GLN A 219 2.55 -9.58 19.76
N LEU A 220 1.28 -9.13 19.75
CA LEU A 220 0.34 -9.37 20.86
C LEU A 220 -0.13 -10.82 20.93
N LEU A 221 -0.22 -11.52 19.79
CA LEU A 221 -0.65 -12.91 19.67
C LEU A 221 0.43 -13.93 20.07
N LYS A 222 1.51 -13.55 20.72
CA LYS A 222 2.64 -14.44 21.08
C LYS A 222 2.26 -15.68 21.89
N ASN A 223 1.08 -15.71 22.51
CA ASN A 223 0.51 -16.91 23.14
C ASN A 223 -0.42 -17.61 22.14
N LYS A 224 -0.14 -18.88 21.83
CA LYS A 224 -0.95 -19.71 20.89
C LYS A 224 -2.45 -19.72 21.19
N GLU A 225 -2.84 -19.60 22.46
CA GLU A 225 -4.25 -19.51 22.86
C GLU A 225 -4.98 -18.29 22.28
N LEU A 226 -4.24 -17.21 21.99
CA LEU A 226 -4.82 -16.00 21.39
C LEU A 226 -4.98 -16.11 19.86
N GLU A 227 -4.28 -17.01 19.18
CA GLU A 227 -4.42 -17.20 17.72
C GLU A 227 -5.82 -17.68 17.32
N THR A 228 -6.51 -18.39 18.21
CA THR A 228 -7.87 -18.89 18.02
C THR A 228 -8.93 -18.02 18.70
N GLY A 229 -8.53 -16.86 19.21
CA GLY A 229 -9.41 -15.94 19.93
C GLY A 229 -10.55 -15.38 19.06
N SER A 230 -11.68 -15.11 19.69
CA SER A 230 -12.81 -14.46 19.03
C SER A 230 -12.44 -13.04 18.56
N LEU A 231 -13.24 -12.48 17.65
CA LEU A 231 -13.07 -11.11 17.18
C LEU A 231 -13.09 -10.10 18.35
N SER A 232 -14.03 -10.28 19.32
CA SER A 232 -14.12 -9.41 20.49
C SER A 232 -12.88 -9.48 21.37
N GLN A 233 -12.34 -10.67 21.61
CA GLN A 233 -11.08 -10.83 22.36
C GLN A 233 -9.90 -10.13 21.65
N HIS A 234 -9.79 -10.29 20.34
CA HIS A 234 -8.75 -9.63 19.54
C HIS A 234 -8.85 -8.10 19.56
N LYS A 235 -10.09 -7.57 19.48
CA LYS A 235 -10.32 -6.11 19.61
C LYS A 235 -9.91 -5.59 20.98
N LYS A 236 -10.36 -6.25 22.05
CA LYS A 236 -9.98 -5.87 23.43
C LYS A 236 -8.46 -5.92 23.65
N LEU A 237 -7.79 -6.94 23.10
CA LEU A 237 -6.34 -7.06 23.17
C LEU A 237 -5.65 -5.88 22.49
N ALA A 238 -6.08 -5.51 21.28
CA ALA A 238 -5.51 -4.39 20.53
C ALA A 238 -5.81 -3.05 21.21
N GLU A 239 -7.04 -2.81 21.69
CA GLU A 239 -7.42 -1.62 22.44
C GLU A 239 -6.63 -1.46 23.74
N GLY A 240 -6.50 -2.54 24.51
CA GLY A 240 -5.73 -2.53 25.74
C GLY A 240 -4.26 -2.19 25.50
N ALA A 241 -3.67 -2.73 24.43
CA ALA A 241 -2.28 -2.44 24.07
C ALA A 241 -2.05 -0.97 23.61
N LEU A 242 -3.09 -0.31 23.12
CA LEU A 242 -3.04 1.07 22.64
C LEU A 242 -3.63 2.08 23.64
N SER A 243 -4.17 1.65 24.79
CA SER A 243 -4.92 2.50 25.71
C SER A 243 -4.15 3.74 26.15
N ASP A 244 -2.88 3.55 26.50
CA ASP A 244 -2.02 4.60 27.05
C ASP A 244 -1.23 5.35 25.95
N TRP A 245 -1.34 4.92 24.70
CA TRP A 245 -0.63 5.56 23.60
C TRP A 245 -1.28 6.89 23.20
N LYS A 246 -0.44 7.89 23.00
CA LYS A 246 -0.87 9.25 22.65
C LYS A 246 -0.98 9.42 21.14
N MET A 247 -1.97 10.20 20.72
CA MET A 247 -2.09 10.64 19.33
C MET A 247 -0.87 11.46 18.89
N PRO A 248 -0.46 11.37 17.61
CA PRO A 248 0.59 12.23 17.10
C PRO A 248 0.15 13.70 17.12
N VAL A 249 0.96 14.55 17.68
CA VAL A 249 0.75 15.99 17.58
C VAL A 249 1.04 16.42 16.13
N LYS A 250 0.02 16.96 15.47
CA LYS A 250 0.22 17.57 14.15
C LYS A 250 0.98 18.88 14.33
N PRO A 251 2.20 19.00 13.78
CA PRO A 251 2.93 20.25 13.89
C PRO A 251 2.15 21.36 13.16
N ASN A 252 1.87 22.44 13.84
CA ASN A 252 1.32 23.63 13.22
C ASN A 252 2.44 24.30 12.39
N ARG A 253 2.38 24.15 11.07
CA ARG A 253 3.38 24.68 10.14
C ARG A 253 2.75 25.69 9.21
N GLN A 254 3.43 26.82 9.04
CA GLN A 254 3.04 27.85 8.11
C GLN A 254 3.38 27.43 6.67
N ARG A 255 2.42 27.56 5.76
CA ARG A 255 2.67 27.36 4.32
C ARG A 255 3.41 28.58 3.78
N LEU A 256 4.50 28.34 3.06
CA LEU A 256 5.28 29.37 2.42
C LEU A 256 4.92 29.48 0.92
N THR A 257 5.09 30.69 0.36
CA THR A 257 5.05 30.91 -1.10
C THR A 257 6.30 30.33 -1.76
N ASP A 258 6.35 30.31 -3.09
CA ASP A 258 7.51 29.77 -3.83
C ASP A 258 8.75 30.65 -3.58
N GLU A 259 8.57 31.98 -3.58
CA GLU A 259 9.63 32.95 -3.30
C GLU A 259 10.19 32.78 -1.90
N GLN A 260 9.32 32.60 -0.89
CA GLN A 260 9.74 32.36 0.50
C GLN A 260 10.50 31.06 0.65
N VAL A 261 10.11 30.00 -0.08
CA VAL A 261 10.82 28.72 -0.06
C VAL A 261 12.19 28.87 -0.71
N ILE A 262 12.29 29.54 -1.87
CA ILE A 262 13.56 29.80 -2.56
C ILE A 262 14.48 30.64 -1.68
N ASP A 263 13.98 31.70 -1.08
CA ASP A 263 14.74 32.54 -0.14
C ASP A 263 15.25 31.74 1.07
N PHE A 264 14.40 30.90 1.66
CA PHE A 264 14.81 29.99 2.73
C PHE A 264 15.94 29.07 2.29
N ILE A 265 15.83 28.45 1.11
CA ILE A 265 16.85 27.55 0.56
C ILE A 265 18.17 28.31 0.37
N THR A 266 18.12 29.50 -0.19
CA THR A 266 19.30 30.33 -0.48
C THR A 266 20.02 30.74 0.81
N ARG A 267 19.30 31.22 1.83
CA ARG A 267 19.87 31.61 3.10
C ARG A 267 20.51 30.45 3.89
N ASN A 268 19.99 29.24 3.72
CA ASN A 268 20.45 28.07 4.45
C ASN A 268 21.37 27.15 3.61
N TRP A 269 21.81 27.63 2.42
CA TRP A 269 22.55 26.80 1.48
C TRP A 269 23.85 26.23 2.09
N SER A 270 24.61 27.06 2.79
CA SER A 270 25.84 26.66 3.47
C SER A 270 25.65 25.83 4.73
N ALA A 271 24.50 25.96 5.39
CA ALA A 271 24.21 25.24 6.64
C ALA A 271 23.84 23.76 6.42
N VAL A 272 23.50 23.38 5.18
CA VAL A 272 23.05 22.01 4.85
C VAL A 272 23.94 21.42 3.76
N SER A 273 24.95 20.68 4.17
CA SER A 273 25.70 19.84 3.22
C SER A 273 24.82 18.67 2.76
N GLY A 274 24.22 18.78 1.57
CA GLY A 274 23.46 17.69 0.98
C GLY A 274 22.10 18.08 0.43
N GLY A 275 21.47 17.17 -0.31
CA GLY A 275 20.37 17.40 -1.21
C GLY A 275 19.04 17.93 -0.61
N SER A 276 18.05 18.08 -1.48
CA SER A 276 16.73 18.67 -1.19
C SER A 276 16.01 18.07 0.03
N GLN A 277 16.24 16.80 0.37
CA GLN A 277 15.58 16.16 1.53
C GLN A 277 16.06 16.72 2.87
N LYS A 278 17.38 16.96 3.03
CA LYS A 278 17.93 17.56 4.27
C LYS A 278 17.45 19.01 4.42
N MET A 279 17.44 19.76 3.33
CA MET A 279 16.95 21.14 3.31
C MET A 279 15.45 21.21 3.62
N LEU A 280 14.64 20.30 3.08
CA LEU A 280 13.21 20.21 3.41
C LEU A 280 13.00 19.84 4.91
N LYS A 281 13.84 18.97 5.47
CA LYS A 281 13.79 18.65 6.90
C LYS A 281 14.08 19.91 7.74
N LEU A 282 15.06 20.72 7.37
CA LEU A 282 15.38 21.97 8.03
C LEU A 282 14.21 22.94 7.95
N LEU A 283 13.62 23.16 6.75
CA LEU A 283 12.44 24.01 6.57
C LEU A 283 11.27 23.56 7.46
N ARG A 284 11.04 22.25 7.56
CA ARG A 284 9.96 21.72 8.38
C ARG A 284 10.24 21.81 9.89
N SER A 285 11.49 21.74 10.32
CA SER A 285 11.87 21.91 11.73
C SER A 285 11.81 23.38 12.18
N SER A 286 11.93 24.33 11.24
CA SER A 286 11.71 25.76 11.53
C SER A 286 10.24 26.20 11.48
N GLY A 287 9.29 25.25 11.57
CA GLY A 287 7.87 25.58 11.66
C GLY A 287 7.19 25.86 10.32
N ASN A 288 7.84 25.56 9.20
CA ASN A 288 7.31 25.83 7.85
C ASN A 288 6.85 24.56 7.14
N ALA A 289 5.93 24.71 6.18
CA ALA A 289 5.40 23.61 5.38
C ALA A 289 5.65 23.83 3.89
N CYS A 290 6.16 22.81 3.24
CA CYS A 290 6.17 22.68 1.80
C CYS A 290 5.93 21.23 1.40
N GLU A 291 5.17 21.01 0.32
CA GLU A 291 4.97 19.68 -0.27
C GLU A 291 6.30 19.21 -0.87
N GLN A 292 6.58 17.90 -0.78
CA GLN A 292 7.91 17.36 -1.09
C GLN A 292 8.29 17.49 -2.57
N ALA A 293 7.36 17.24 -3.49
CA ALA A 293 7.63 17.36 -4.93
C ALA A 293 7.80 18.83 -5.33
N ARG A 294 6.91 19.71 -4.84
CA ARG A 294 7.04 21.17 -4.99
C ARG A 294 8.38 21.67 -4.45
N PHE A 295 8.77 21.27 -3.24
CA PHE A 295 10.05 21.66 -2.64
C PHE A 295 11.24 21.21 -3.47
N LYS A 296 11.21 19.97 -4.00
CA LYS A 296 12.28 19.45 -4.85
C LYS A 296 12.49 20.31 -6.11
N ASN A 297 11.38 20.73 -6.74
CA ASN A 297 11.45 21.60 -7.93
C ASN A 297 12.05 22.96 -7.58
N LEU A 298 11.58 23.60 -6.51
CA LEU A 298 12.10 24.88 -6.04
C LEU A 298 13.57 24.79 -5.59
N PHE A 299 13.98 23.67 -5.00
CA PHE A 299 15.37 23.41 -4.64
C PHE A 299 16.29 23.37 -5.88
N HIS A 300 15.84 22.72 -6.96
CA HIS A 300 16.59 22.70 -8.23
C HIS A 300 16.62 24.09 -8.88
N GLU A 301 15.56 24.86 -8.78
CA GLU A 301 15.52 26.25 -9.26
C GLU A 301 16.50 27.14 -8.49
N ALA A 302 16.46 27.10 -7.16
CA ALA A 302 17.41 27.82 -6.31
C ALA A 302 18.86 27.45 -6.61
N LYS A 303 19.12 26.13 -6.82
CA LYS A 303 20.45 25.64 -7.19
C LYS A 303 20.96 26.25 -8.51
N LYS A 304 20.11 26.29 -9.55
CA LYS A 304 20.46 26.91 -10.84
C LYS A 304 20.76 28.40 -10.68
N LYS A 305 19.91 29.14 -9.93
CA LYS A 305 20.13 30.58 -9.67
C LYS A 305 21.47 30.83 -8.95
N SER A 306 21.81 30.03 -7.96
CA SER A 306 23.08 30.16 -7.23
C SER A 306 24.31 29.81 -8.10
N GLN A 307 24.20 28.83 -9.01
CA GLN A 307 25.30 28.50 -9.94
C GLN A 307 25.53 29.59 -10.97
N VAL A 308 24.46 30.18 -11.49
CA VAL A 308 24.57 31.33 -12.43
C VAL A 308 25.20 32.55 -11.75
N GLN A 309 24.89 32.84 -10.49
CA GLN A 309 25.52 33.92 -9.74
C GLN A 309 27.01 33.69 -9.46
N LEU A 310 27.46 32.45 -9.39
CA LEU A 310 28.85 32.07 -9.12
C LEU A 310 29.69 31.85 -10.40
N GLY A 311 29.11 32.02 -11.60
CA GLY A 311 29.80 31.84 -12.87
C GLY A 311 30.27 30.40 -13.14
N LEU A 312 29.67 29.40 -12.50
CA LEU A 312 30.03 28.00 -12.67
C LEU A 312 29.21 27.38 -13.84
N PRO A 313 29.83 26.51 -14.67
CA PRO A 313 29.12 25.84 -15.77
C PRO A 313 27.95 24.98 -15.24
N LEU A 314 26.88 24.91 -16.05
CA LEU A 314 25.64 24.16 -15.78
C LEU A 314 25.89 22.64 -15.76
#